data_5357bb0959d292e4e9431e0d225ef6b7
#
_entry.id   5357bb0959d292e4e9431e0d225ef6b7
#
_cell.length_a   1.000
_cell.length_b   1.000
_cell.length_c   1.000
_cell.angle_alpha   90.00
_cell.angle_beta   90.00
_cell.angle_gamma   90.00
#
_symmetry.space_group_name_H-M   'P 1'
#
loop_
_entity.id
_entity.type
_entity.pdbx_description
1 polymer ?
#
loop_
_entity_poly.entity_id
_entity_poly.type
_entity_poly.pdbx_seq_one_letter_code
_entity_poly.pdbx_strand_id
1 'polypeptide(L)'
;NVYSGAPGMKFVPQMTPQERVAARAAHTRLLGAALEEPCDVLILDEACAACQLDMVEEPLLRQAVCGRAQGVEVVLTGRQPAAWMLEEADYSTEMCCHSHPYERGVAARKGVEF
;
A
#
# COMPACT_ATOMS: atom_id res chain seq x y z
N ASN A 1 -11.64 8.22 7.28
CA ASN A 1 -11.92 6.77 7.31
C ASN A 1 -10.63 5.96 7.20
N VAL A 2 -10.59 4.78 7.79
CA VAL A 2 -9.46 3.85 7.68
C VAL A 2 -9.98 2.52 7.14
N TYR A 3 -9.39 2.07 6.05
CA TYR A 3 -9.64 0.77 5.44
C TYR A 3 -8.43 -0.12 5.71
N SER A 4 -8.62 -1.25 6.35
CA SER A 4 -7.53 -2.19 6.64
C SER A 4 -7.92 -3.60 6.27
N GLY A 5 -6.91 -4.43 5.95
CA GLY A 5 -7.10 -5.85 5.70
C GLY A 5 -7.59 -6.60 6.95
N ALA A 6 -8.02 -7.85 6.77
CA ALA A 6 -8.46 -8.70 7.86
C ALA A 6 -7.30 -8.97 8.83
N PRO A 7 -7.57 -9.04 10.16
CA PRO A 7 -6.56 -9.43 11.13
C PRO A 7 -6.03 -10.84 10.85
N GLY A 8 -4.73 -11.05 11.05
CA GLY A 8 -4.07 -12.36 10.84
C GLY A 8 -3.67 -12.66 9.41
N MET A 9 -3.57 -11.66 8.54
CA MET A 9 -3.00 -11.86 7.21
C MET A 9 -1.56 -12.39 7.27
N LYS A 10 -1.29 -13.41 6.46
CA LYS A 10 0.05 -13.95 6.27
C LYS A 10 0.89 -13.03 5.38
N PHE A 11 2.20 -13.09 5.53
CA PHE A 11 3.10 -12.50 4.53
C PHE A 11 2.96 -13.19 3.17
N VAL A 12 3.03 -12.43 2.08
CA VAL A 12 2.82 -12.93 0.71
C VAL A 12 3.64 -14.18 0.38
N PRO A 13 4.92 -14.33 0.79
CA PRO A 13 5.68 -15.56 0.55
C PRO A 13 5.13 -16.80 1.25
N GLN A 14 4.30 -16.62 2.29
CA GLN A 14 3.70 -17.70 3.08
C GLN A 14 2.28 -18.06 2.61
N MET A 15 1.75 -17.33 1.63
CA MET A 15 0.41 -17.55 1.10
C MET A 15 0.40 -18.63 0.04
N THR A 16 -0.62 -19.49 0.09
CA THR A 16 -0.96 -20.38 -1.03
C THR A 16 -1.44 -19.57 -2.24
N PRO A 17 -1.47 -20.14 -3.45
CA PRO A 17 -2.02 -19.47 -4.63
C PRO A 17 -3.46 -18.98 -4.42
N GLN A 18 -4.31 -19.79 -3.76
CA GLN A 18 -5.70 -19.42 -3.46
C GLN A 18 -5.78 -18.27 -2.45
N GLU A 19 -4.95 -18.26 -1.42
CA GLU A 19 -4.87 -17.17 -0.45
C GLU A 19 -4.41 -15.87 -1.12
N ARG A 20 -3.47 -15.93 -2.06
CA ARG A 20 -3.02 -14.75 -2.83
C ARG A 20 -4.15 -14.16 -3.67
N VAL A 21 -4.90 -14.99 -4.38
CA VAL A 21 -6.06 -14.55 -5.18
C VAL A 21 -7.11 -13.89 -4.28
N ALA A 22 -7.42 -14.50 -3.14
CA ALA A 22 -8.39 -13.95 -2.20
C ALA A 22 -7.92 -12.62 -1.58
N ALA A 23 -6.65 -12.51 -1.21
CA ALA A 23 -6.07 -11.30 -0.66
C ALA A 23 -6.04 -10.17 -1.71
N ARG A 24 -5.62 -10.45 -2.95
CA ARG A 24 -5.66 -9.50 -4.05
C ARG A 24 -7.07 -8.95 -4.29
N ALA A 25 -8.07 -9.84 -4.35
CA ALA A 25 -9.46 -9.43 -4.51
C ALA A 25 -9.97 -8.59 -3.32
N ALA A 26 -9.53 -8.89 -2.09
CA ALA A 26 -9.87 -8.12 -0.91
C ALA A 26 -9.26 -6.71 -0.95
N HIS A 27 -7.97 -6.59 -1.27
CA HIS A 27 -7.30 -5.29 -1.40
C HIS A 27 -7.93 -4.43 -2.51
N THR A 28 -8.22 -5.04 -3.66
CA THR A 28 -8.89 -4.35 -4.77
C THR A 28 -10.27 -3.82 -4.36
N ARG A 29 -11.06 -4.60 -3.63
CA ARG A 29 -12.36 -4.14 -3.10
C ARG A 29 -12.21 -3.00 -2.10
N LEU A 30 -11.23 -3.07 -1.18
CA LEU A 30 -10.96 -2.00 -0.22
C LEU A 30 -10.56 -0.70 -0.91
N LEU A 31 -9.70 -0.78 -1.91
CA LEU A 31 -9.31 0.38 -2.71
C LEU A 31 -10.52 0.95 -3.46
N GLY A 32 -11.32 0.11 -4.12
CA GLY A 32 -12.54 0.53 -4.81
C GLY A 32 -13.50 1.26 -3.88
N ALA A 33 -13.75 0.71 -2.68
CA ALA A 33 -14.60 1.36 -1.68
C ALA A 33 -14.04 2.70 -1.20
N ALA A 34 -12.72 2.80 -1.00
CA ALA A 34 -12.08 4.06 -0.62
C ALA A 34 -12.20 5.16 -1.69
N LEU A 35 -12.18 4.77 -2.97
CA LEU A 35 -12.32 5.72 -4.08
C LEU A 35 -13.74 6.26 -4.28
N GLU A 36 -14.75 5.61 -3.72
CA GLU A 36 -16.14 6.08 -3.77
C GLU A 36 -16.43 7.16 -2.71
N GLU A 37 -15.55 7.31 -1.71
CA GLU A 37 -15.73 8.29 -0.65
C GLU A 37 -14.98 9.59 -0.95
N PRO A 38 -15.63 10.76 -0.76
CA PRO A 38 -14.95 12.03 -0.92
C PRO A 38 -13.89 12.20 0.17
N CYS A 39 -12.69 12.63 -0.23
CA CYS A 39 -11.60 12.96 0.69
C CYS A 39 -10.72 14.06 0.10
N ASP A 40 -9.98 14.74 0.97
CA ASP A 40 -8.96 15.72 0.56
C ASP A 40 -7.60 15.04 0.38
N VAL A 41 -7.35 13.95 1.13
CA VAL A 41 -6.10 13.20 1.09
C VAL A 41 -6.40 11.70 1.10
N LEU A 42 -5.85 10.97 0.14
CA LEU A 42 -5.88 9.51 0.04
C LEU A 42 -4.47 8.96 0.31
N ILE A 43 -4.31 8.20 1.40
CA ILE A 43 -3.04 7.54 1.73
C ILE A 43 -3.17 6.04 1.46
N LEU A 44 -2.33 5.52 0.59
CA LEU A 44 -2.25 4.11 0.22
C LEU A 44 -0.94 3.53 0.77
N ASP A 45 -1.04 2.97 1.97
CA ASP A 45 0.10 2.41 2.67
C ASP A 45 0.55 1.08 2.06
N GLU A 46 1.87 0.90 1.90
CA GLU A 46 2.51 -0.26 1.24
C GLU A 46 2.01 -0.51 -0.21
N ALA A 47 1.46 0.49 -0.88
CA ALA A 47 0.95 0.37 -2.24
C ALA A 47 2.01 -0.04 -3.26
N CYS A 48 3.27 0.38 -3.08
CA CYS A 48 4.38 -0.01 -3.94
C CYS A 48 4.61 -1.52 -3.91
N ALA A 49 4.65 -2.11 -2.71
CA ALA A 49 4.81 -3.55 -2.53
C ALA A 49 3.57 -4.32 -3.02
N ALA A 50 2.36 -3.82 -2.76
CA ALA A 50 1.13 -4.43 -3.25
C ALA A 50 1.08 -4.49 -4.78
N CYS A 51 1.53 -3.44 -5.46
CA CYS A 51 1.63 -3.41 -6.92
C CYS A 51 2.65 -4.44 -7.44
N GLN A 52 3.86 -4.46 -6.89
CA GLN A 52 4.92 -5.36 -7.32
C GLN A 52 4.59 -6.85 -7.11
N LEU A 53 3.93 -7.17 -5.99
CA LEU A 53 3.59 -8.53 -5.63
C LEU A 53 2.27 -9.00 -6.25
N ASP A 54 1.66 -8.19 -7.12
CA ASP A 54 0.36 -8.45 -7.74
C ASP A 54 -0.75 -8.70 -6.70
N MET A 55 -0.75 -7.89 -5.64
CA MET A 55 -1.70 -7.98 -4.53
C MET A 55 -2.85 -6.97 -4.62
N VAL A 56 -2.91 -6.20 -5.70
CA VAL A 56 -3.96 -5.25 -6.04
C VAL A 56 -4.08 -5.15 -7.56
N GLU A 57 -5.26 -4.80 -8.08
CA GLU A 57 -5.43 -4.52 -9.51
C GLU A 57 -4.69 -3.22 -9.87
N GLU A 58 -3.60 -3.32 -10.65
CA GLU A 58 -2.81 -2.16 -11.06
C GLU A 58 -3.65 -1.08 -11.79
N PRO A 59 -4.59 -1.43 -12.70
CA PRO A 59 -5.43 -0.42 -13.34
C PRO A 59 -6.24 0.42 -12.34
N LEU A 60 -6.75 -0.20 -11.27
CA LEU A 60 -7.48 0.52 -10.23
C LEU A 60 -6.54 1.40 -9.39
N LEU A 61 -5.33 0.92 -9.10
CA LEU A 61 -4.31 1.72 -8.42
C LEU A 61 -3.89 2.93 -9.26
N ARG A 62 -3.71 2.75 -10.57
CA ARG A 62 -3.46 3.86 -11.51
C ARG A 62 -4.63 4.84 -11.55
N GLN A 63 -5.86 4.38 -11.53
CA GLN A 63 -7.04 5.24 -11.45
C GLN A 63 -7.03 6.07 -10.16
N ALA A 64 -6.66 5.48 -9.02
CA ALA A 64 -6.56 6.19 -7.75
C ALA A 64 -5.56 7.36 -7.81
N VAL A 65 -4.46 7.20 -8.54
CA VAL A 65 -3.39 8.19 -8.64
C VAL A 65 -3.65 9.18 -9.78
N CYS A 66 -3.77 8.67 -11.01
CA CYS A 66 -3.84 9.50 -12.21
C CYS A 66 -5.26 10.02 -12.50
N GLY A 67 -6.28 9.30 -12.03
CA GLY A 67 -7.70 9.64 -12.21
C GLY A 67 -8.35 10.34 -11.02
N ARG A 68 -7.56 10.76 -10.03
CA ARG A 68 -8.06 11.43 -8.82
C ARG A 68 -8.85 12.72 -9.15
N ALA A 69 -9.82 13.02 -8.33
CA ALA A 69 -10.55 14.27 -8.46
C ALA A 69 -9.63 15.50 -8.23
N GLN A 70 -9.95 16.61 -8.84
CA GLN A 70 -9.19 17.84 -8.65
C GLN A 70 -9.19 18.25 -7.17
N GLY A 71 -8.02 18.57 -6.64
CA GLY A 71 -7.82 18.98 -5.25
C GLY A 71 -7.59 17.80 -4.27
N VAL A 72 -7.66 16.56 -4.74
CA VAL A 72 -7.31 15.39 -3.91
C VAL A 72 -5.81 15.15 -3.97
N GLU A 73 -5.16 15.13 -2.81
CA GLU A 73 -3.77 14.71 -2.66
C GLU A 73 -3.69 13.19 -2.49
N VAL A 74 -2.75 12.53 -3.19
CA VAL A 74 -2.56 11.09 -3.07
C VAL A 74 -1.14 10.78 -2.61
N VAL A 75 -1.04 9.97 -1.56
CA VAL A 75 0.24 9.52 -1.00
C VAL A 75 0.38 8.03 -1.16
N LEU A 76 1.44 7.59 -1.80
CA LEU A 76 1.84 6.18 -1.88
C LEU A 76 3.03 5.96 -0.96
N THR A 77 3.01 4.88 -0.19
CA THR A 77 4.19 4.44 0.55
C THR A 77 4.62 3.04 0.13
N GLY A 78 5.81 2.64 0.54
CA GLY A 78 6.32 1.30 0.32
C GLY A 78 7.73 1.28 -0.25
N ARG A 79 8.20 0.07 -0.55
CA ARG A 79 9.52 -0.16 -1.11
C ARG A 79 9.42 -0.41 -2.61
N GLN A 80 10.46 0.02 -3.35
CA GLN A 80 10.61 -0.27 -4.78
C GLN A 80 9.38 0.14 -5.60
N PRO A 81 9.06 1.44 -5.68
CA PRO A 81 7.95 1.92 -6.48
C PRO A 81 8.07 1.48 -7.95
N ALA A 82 6.96 1.19 -8.59
CA ALA A 82 6.94 0.95 -10.03
C ALA A 82 7.35 2.21 -10.78
N ALA A 83 7.94 2.07 -11.97
CA ALA A 83 8.44 3.21 -12.76
C ALA A 83 7.36 4.28 -12.97
N TRP A 84 6.15 3.87 -13.31
CA TRP A 84 5.04 4.79 -13.51
C TRP A 84 4.67 5.62 -12.26
N MET A 85 4.88 5.07 -11.04
CA MET A 85 4.62 5.81 -9.81
C MET A 85 5.61 6.97 -9.65
N LEU A 86 6.85 6.76 -10.05
CA LEU A 86 7.88 7.80 -10.04
C LEU A 86 7.66 8.85 -11.15
N GLU A 87 7.17 8.41 -12.32
CA GLU A 87 6.86 9.28 -13.45
C GLU A 87 5.68 10.22 -13.16
N GLU A 88 4.66 9.74 -12.42
CA GLU A 88 3.45 10.48 -12.08
C GLU A 88 3.58 11.30 -10.77
N ALA A 89 4.63 11.09 -10.00
CA ALA A 89 4.80 11.73 -8.70
C ALA A 89 5.27 13.19 -8.84
N ASP A 90 4.54 14.12 -8.24
CA ASP A 90 4.99 15.51 -8.06
C ASP A 90 6.15 15.57 -7.04
N TYR A 91 6.12 14.70 -6.02
CA TYR A 91 7.15 14.57 -4.99
C TYR A 91 7.53 13.11 -4.81
N SER A 92 8.81 12.81 -4.83
CA SER A 92 9.35 11.48 -4.50
C SER A 92 10.47 11.62 -3.47
N THR A 93 10.30 10.94 -2.33
CA THR A 93 11.26 10.97 -1.23
C THR A 93 11.68 9.55 -0.87
N GLU A 94 12.98 9.30 -0.85
CA GLU A 94 13.54 8.05 -0.35
C GLU A 94 13.97 8.23 1.11
N MET A 95 13.50 7.33 1.98
CA MET A 95 13.89 7.28 3.39
C MET A 95 14.95 6.20 3.60
N CYS A 96 16.18 6.61 3.88
CA CYS A 96 17.29 5.70 4.13
C CYS A 96 17.35 5.29 5.61
N CYS A 97 17.37 3.98 5.86
CA CYS A 97 17.57 3.45 7.22
C CYS A 97 19.04 3.49 7.58
N HIS A 98 19.43 4.35 8.53
CA HIS A 98 20.80 4.40 9.07
C HIS A 98 21.01 3.45 10.24
N SER A 99 19.95 3.09 10.97
CA SER A 99 19.98 2.10 12.05
C SER A 99 18.57 1.60 12.34
N HIS A 100 18.46 0.33 12.68
CA HIS A 100 17.16 -0.27 13.02
C HIS A 100 17.26 -1.06 14.32
N PRO A 101 16.28 -0.94 15.25
CA PRO A 101 16.30 -1.69 16.52
C PRO A 101 16.36 -3.22 16.32
N TYR A 102 15.78 -3.74 15.23
CA TYR A 102 15.83 -5.14 14.88
C TYR A 102 17.26 -5.70 14.77
N GLU A 103 18.20 -4.92 14.23
CA GLU A 103 19.63 -5.29 14.14
C GLU A 103 20.29 -5.51 15.51
N ARG A 104 19.69 -4.94 16.56
CA ARG A 104 20.11 -5.09 17.95
C ARG A 104 19.26 -6.12 18.71
N GLY A 105 18.45 -6.92 18.02
CA GLY A 105 17.61 -7.94 18.63
C GLY A 105 16.36 -7.40 19.35
N VAL A 106 15.97 -6.16 19.13
CA VAL A 106 14.75 -5.59 19.69
C VAL A 106 13.55 -6.08 18.86
N ALA A 107 12.67 -6.85 19.52
CA ALA A 107 11.45 -7.34 18.88
C ALA A 107 10.44 -6.21 18.65
N ALA A 108 9.54 -6.41 17.68
CA ALA A 108 8.43 -5.51 17.41
C ALA A 108 7.51 -5.37 18.65
N ARG A 109 7.03 -4.17 18.92
CA ARG A 109 6.27 -3.81 20.13
C ARG A 109 4.82 -3.51 19.77
N LYS A 110 3.91 -4.03 20.59
CA LYS A 110 2.47 -3.77 20.44
C LYS A 110 2.18 -2.25 20.58
N GLY A 111 1.41 -1.72 19.63
CA GLY A 111 1.01 -0.31 19.60
C GLY A 111 2.10 0.64 19.08
N VAL A 112 3.25 0.11 18.63
CA VAL A 112 4.34 0.89 18.01
C VAL A 112 4.64 0.36 16.62
N GLU A 113 4.99 -0.92 16.49
CA GLU A 113 5.27 -1.56 15.20
C GLU A 113 4.13 -2.47 14.70
N PHE A 114 3.14 -2.79 15.54
CA PHE A 114 1.93 -3.55 15.17
C PHE A 114 0.75 -3.31 16.10
#